data_4fbee4cdd6ab5fb96cf7f2e2da298496
#
_entry.id   4fbee4cdd6ab5fb96cf7f2e2da298496
#
_cell.length_a   1.000
_cell.length_b   1.000
_cell.length_c   1.000
_cell.angle_alpha   90.00
_cell.angle_beta   90.00
_cell.angle_gamma   90.00
#
_symmetry.space_group_name_H-M   'P 1'
#
loop_
_entity.id
_entity.type
_entity.pdbx_description
1 polymer ?
#
loop_
_entity_poly.entity_id
_entity_poly.type
_entity_poly.pdbx_seq_one_letter_code
_entity_poly.pdbx_strand_id
1 'polypeptide(L)'
;MVKAIKVMLVPNNAQNTKMFQYAGAARFAYNWALAKENENYKKGGKFISDSELRKEFTRLRNSDEYSWLQNISNNVTKQAIKDACIAYKNFFKGLQKYPRFKSKKRSTPKFYQDNIKIQFSDTRVKFEGFSSSRKANKQKLNWVRLAEHGRIPTDAKYMNPRISFDGLHWWISVCVEFPDCKENLNNDGVGIDLGIKNLAICSDENIYKNINKSQTIKKLEKRKRRLQRSVSRKYLKNKIGGSYSKTHNIVKHEKLLLKVNHRLTNIRKNYLNQTTSEIVNRKPRFICIEDLNVSGMMKNRHLSKAVQNQGFFEFHKQLEYKCNDKGIQLIVADRFYPSSKLCSYCGNIKKDLKLSDRIYRCECGNVIDRDFQASLNLKAYGEKFAS
;
A
#
# COMPACT_ATOMS: atom_id res chain seq x y z
N MET A 1 0.04 1.47 -20.84
CA MET A 1 -0.37 1.49 -19.41
C MET A 1 0.84 1.64 -18.49
N VAL A 2 0.75 2.48 -17.40
CA VAL A 2 1.85 2.65 -16.42
C VAL A 2 1.58 1.82 -15.17
N LYS A 3 2.51 0.92 -14.81
CA LYS A 3 2.42 0.08 -13.60
C LYS A 3 3.52 0.40 -12.61
N ALA A 4 3.18 0.46 -11.32
CA ALA A 4 4.15 0.61 -10.25
C ALA A 4 4.59 -0.77 -9.75
N ILE A 5 5.87 -1.10 -9.97
CA ILE A 5 6.48 -2.35 -9.52
C ILE A 5 7.22 -2.09 -8.22
N LYS A 6 6.99 -2.94 -7.21
CA LYS A 6 7.66 -2.86 -5.92
C LYS A 6 8.40 -4.16 -5.63
N VAL A 7 9.72 -4.05 -5.40
CA VAL A 7 10.61 -5.20 -5.13
C VAL A 7 11.41 -4.98 -3.85
N MET A 8 11.63 -6.03 -3.08
CA MET A 8 12.46 -5.99 -1.87
C MET A 8 13.94 -5.94 -2.25
N LEU A 9 14.69 -5.12 -1.51
CA LEU A 9 16.14 -4.98 -1.64
C LEU A 9 16.85 -5.82 -0.56
N VAL A 10 18.00 -6.39 -0.93
CA VAL A 10 18.87 -7.16 -0.03
C VAL A 10 20.23 -6.46 0.03
N PRO A 11 20.35 -5.31 0.73
CA PRO A 11 21.60 -4.59 0.86
C PRO A 11 22.55 -5.30 1.82
N ASN A 12 23.86 -5.19 1.58
CA ASN A 12 24.87 -5.49 2.60
C ASN A 12 24.92 -4.37 3.67
N ASN A 13 25.74 -4.55 4.73
CA ASN A 13 25.79 -3.59 5.84
C ASN A 13 26.24 -2.19 5.41
N ALA A 14 27.23 -2.07 4.51
CA ALA A 14 27.70 -0.78 4.00
C ALA A 14 26.63 -0.09 3.15
N GLN A 15 25.96 -0.83 2.27
CA GLN A 15 24.83 -0.33 1.48
C GLN A 15 23.67 0.10 2.37
N ASN A 16 23.34 -0.70 3.39
CA ASN A 16 22.30 -0.38 4.37
C ASN A 16 22.58 0.96 5.08
N THR A 17 23.84 1.17 5.51
CA THR A 17 24.26 2.42 6.13
C THR A 17 24.10 3.61 5.17
N LYS A 18 24.53 3.46 3.92
CA LYS A 18 24.34 4.49 2.87
C LYS A 18 22.86 4.80 2.63
N MET A 19 21.99 3.80 2.58
CA MET A 19 20.55 3.99 2.42
C MET A 19 19.94 4.81 3.57
N PHE A 20 20.35 4.56 4.81
CA PHE A 20 19.91 5.36 5.95
C PHE A 20 20.46 6.79 5.91
N GLN A 21 21.71 7.01 5.46
CA GLN A 21 22.26 8.33 5.23
C GLN A 21 21.45 9.11 4.19
N TYR A 22 21.13 8.50 3.06
CA TYR A 22 20.30 9.08 2.00
C TYR A 22 18.88 9.42 2.49
N ALA A 23 18.25 8.52 3.24
CA ALA A 23 16.94 8.79 3.84
C ALA A 23 17.01 9.89 4.91
N GLY A 24 18.13 10.01 5.62
CA GLY A 24 18.41 11.08 6.57
C GLY A 24 18.51 12.43 5.88
N ALA A 25 19.28 12.53 4.81
CA ALA A 25 19.46 13.73 4.00
C ALA A 25 18.14 14.16 3.32
N ALA A 26 17.36 13.21 2.78
CA ALA A 26 16.04 13.50 2.23
C ALA A 26 15.09 14.07 3.29
N ARG A 27 15.11 13.52 4.52
CA ARG A 27 14.31 14.06 5.62
C ARG A 27 14.77 15.46 6.03
N PHE A 28 16.08 15.69 6.11
CA PHE A 28 16.65 17.01 6.41
C PHE A 28 16.21 18.04 5.37
N ALA A 29 16.41 17.77 4.07
CA ALA A 29 16.06 18.69 3.00
C ALA A 29 14.55 18.98 2.94
N TYR A 30 13.70 17.96 3.19
CA TYR A 30 12.25 18.15 3.31
C TYR A 30 11.89 19.08 4.47
N ASN A 31 12.47 18.87 5.65
CA ASN A 31 12.17 19.66 6.83
C ASN A 31 12.70 21.10 6.70
N TRP A 32 13.88 21.26 6.09
CA TRP A 32 14.44 22.57 5.81
C TRP A 32 13.51 23.38 4.87
N ALA A 33 13.07 22.79 3.76
CA ALA A 33 12.13 23.44 2.86
C ALA A 33 10.80 23.78 3.55
N LEU A 34 10.31 22.88 4.39
CA LEU A 34 9.09 23.11 5.17
C LEU A 34 9.27 24.25 6.18
N ALA A 35 10.44 24.38 6.82
CA ALA A 35 10.74 25.47 7.74
C ALA A 35 10.76 26.82 7.01
N LYS A 36 11.38 26.87 5.82
CA LYS A 36 11.44 28.08 4.99
C LYS A 36 10.04 28.54 4.54
N GLU A 37 9.21 27.61 4.08
CA GLU A 37 7.82 27.91 3.73
C GLU A 37 7.01 28.40 4.94
N ASN A 38 7.17 27.75 6.10
CA ASN A 38 6.50 28.16 7.33
C ASN A 38 6.89 29.56 7.77
N GLU A 39 8.18 29.89 7.71
CA GLU A 39 8.70 31.23 8.06
C GLU A 39 8.17 32.28 7.10
N ASN A 40 8.24 32.02 5.81
CA ASN A 40 7.74 32.91 4.77
C ASN A 40 6.22 33.15 4.90
N TYR A 41 5.44 32.10 5.11
CA TYR A 41 3.99 32.19 5.32
C TYR A 41 3.63 33.05 6.56
N LYS A 42 4.36 32.87 7.67
CA LYS A 42 4.14 33.67 8.87
C LYS A 42 4.44 35.17 8.67
N LYS A 43 5.34 35.50 7.73
CA LYS A 43 5.67 36.87 7.34
C LYS A 43 4.72 37.45 6.30
N GLY A 44 3.65 36.71 5.93
CA GLY A 44 2.69 37.11 4.88
C GLY A 44 3.23 36.99 3.44
N GLY A 45 4.37 36.31 3.27
CA GLY A 45 4.99 36.13 1.96
C GLY A 45 4.23 35.15 1.05
N LYS A 46 4.43 35.31 -0.27
CA LYS A 46 3.89 34.39 -1.28
C LYS A 46 4.63 33.04 -1.24
N PHE A 47 3.96 31.96 -1.65
CA PHE A 47 4.56 30.62 -1.76
C PHE A 47 5.88 30.63 -2.54
N ILE A 48 6.94 30.08 -1.94
CA ILE A 48 8.28 29.99 -2.55
C ILE A 48 8.29 28.79 -3.51
N SER A 49 8.78 28.99 -4.71
CA SER A 49 8.89 27.91 -5.68
C SER A 49 9.94 26.87 -5.27
N ASP A 50 9.73 25.60 -5.68
CA ASP A 50 10.74 24.56 -5.43
C ASP A 50 12.07 24.86 -6.15
N SER A 51 12.04 25.65 -7.22
CA SER A 51 13.24 26.12 -7.93
C SER A 51 14.08 27.07 -7.09
N GLU A 52 13.44 28.04 -6.44
CA GLU A 52 14.10 29.02 -5.55
C GLU A 52 14.66 28.34 -4.31
N LEU A 53 13.87 27.50 -3.64
CA LEU A 53 14.34 26.73 -2.49
C LEU A 53 15.52 25.82 -2.85
N ARG A 54 15.53 25.21 -4.04
CA ARG A 54 16.67 24.39 -4.50
C ARG A 54 17.95 25.21 -4.71
N LYS A 55 17.85 26.45 -5.23
CA LYS A 55 19.00 27.35 -5.38
C LYS A 55 19.57 27.71 -3.99
N GLU A 56 18.71 28.06 -3.04
CA GLU A 56 19.12 28.38 -1.67
C GLU A 56 19.73 27.16 -0.97
N PHE A 57 19.11 25.99 -1.10
CA PHE A 57 19.64 24.73 -0.53
C PHE A 57 21.00 24.34 -1.12
N THR A 58 21.26 24.67 -2.39
CA THR A 58 22.56 24.41 -3.02
C THR A 58 23.66 25.26 -2.38
N ARG A 59 23.37 26.54 -2.04
CA ARG A 59 24.30 27.41 -1.29
C ARG A 59 24.58 26.81 0.09
N LEU A 60 23.55 26.42 0.82
CA LEU A 60 23.65 25.76 2.14
C LEU A 60 24.52 24.49 2.06
N ARG A 61 24.28 23.63 1.06
CA ARG A 61 25.04 22.38 0.86
C ARG A 61 26.53 22.61 0.68
N ASN A 62 26.92 23.75 0.10
CA ASN A 62 28.30 24.08 -0.19
C ASN A 62 29.01 24.80 0.98
N SER A 63 28.31 25.10 2.08
CA SER A 63 28.93 25.62 3.30
C SER A 63 29.58 24.50 4.11
N ASP A 64 30.57 24.86 4.91
CA ASP A 64 31.38 23.92 5.72
C ASP A 64 30.51 23.14 6.72
N GLU A 65 29.54 23.82 7.34
CA GLU A 65 28.60 23.22 8.30
C GLU A 65 27.84 22.05 7.73
N TYR A 66 27.49 22.09 6.43
CA TYR A 66 26.69 21.07 5.74
C TYR A 66 27.49 20.25 4.73
N SER A 67 28.81 20.22 4.83
CA SER A 67 29.73 19.49 3.94
C SER A 67 29.39 17.99 3.81
N TRP A 68 28.80 17.39 4.87
CA TRP A 68 28.32 16.01 4.84
C TRP A 68 27.26 15.71 3.76
N LEU A 69 26.51 16.74 3.33
CA LEU A 69 25.53 16.61 2.22
C LEU A 69 26.21 16.38 0.87
N GLN A 70 27.47 16.74 0.71
CA GLN A 70 28.21 16.54 -0.53
C GLN A 70 28.39 15.05 -0.86
N ASN A 71 28.37 14.16 0.17
CA ASN A 71 28.42 12.71 -0.01
C ASN A 71 27.09 12.09 -0.43
N ILE A 72 26.05 12.89 -0.61
CA ILE A 72 24.70 12.46 -0.98
C ILE A 72 24.39 12.98 -2.39
N SER A 73 23.73 12.15 -3.22
CA SER A 73 23.27 12.62 -4.54
C SER A 73 22.37 13.85 -4.40
N ASN A 74 22.65 14.87 -5.19
CA ASN A 74 21.86 16.11 -5.21
C ASN A 74 20.38 15.84 -5.61
N ASN A 75 20.13 14.83 -6.44
CA ASN A 75 18.78 14.47 -6.87
C ASN A 75 17.90 14.01 -5.70
N VAL A 76 18.48 13.41 -4.66
CA VAL A 76 17.78 13.02 -3.43
C VAL A 76 17.23 14.23 -2.69
N THR A 77 18.06 15.26 -2.48
CA THR A 77 17.68 16.47 -1.76
C THR A 77 16.75 17.36 -2.58
N LYS A 78 17.03 17.53 -3.88
CA LYS A 78 16.14 18.24 -4.81
C LYS A 78 14.72 17.69 -4.80
N GLN A 79 14.58 16.37 -4.90
CA GLN A 79 13.26 15.76 -4.89
C GLN A 79 12.57 15.88 -3.53
N ALA A 80 13.32 15.82 -2.43
CA ALA A 80 12.75 16.00 -1.09
C ALA A 80 12.19 17.42 -0.87
N ILE A 81 12.86 18.44 -1.41
CA ILE A 81 12.37 19.83 -1.43
C ILE A 81 11.09 19.93 -2.26
N LYS A 82 11.09 19.36 -3.47
CA LYS A 82 9.91 19.33 -4.34
C LYS A 82 8.73 18.63 -3.64
N ASP A 83 8.97 17.52 -2.93
CA ASP A 83 7.95 16.80 -2.17
C ASP A 83 7.35 17.68 -1.04
N ALA A 84 8.14 18.56 -0.39
CA ALA A 84 7.66 19.51 0.62
C ALA A 84 6.77 20.59 -0.02
N CYS A 85 7.20 21.16 -1.13
CA CYS A 85 6.41 22.14 -1.89
C CYS A 85 5.08 21.57 -2.39
N ILE A 86 5.08 20.31 -2.88
CA ILE A 86 3.85 19.61 -3.30
C ILE A 86 2.92 19.42 -2.10
N ALA A 87 3.45 19.05 -0.92
CA ALA A 87 2.64 18.89 0.28
C ALA A 87 1.95 20.19 0.70
N TYR A 88 2.62 21.33 0.59
CA TYR A 88 2.02 22.65 0.81
C TYR A 88 0.95 22.98 -0.24
N LYS A 89 1.25 22.79 -1.53
CA LYS A 89 0.28 23.02 -2.61
C LYS A 89 -0.98 22.19 -2.41
N ASN A 90 -0.84 20.93 -1.99
CA ASN A 90 -1.98 20.05 -1.72
C ASN A 90 -2.78 20.50 -0.49
N PHE A 91 -2.13 21.08 0.51
CA PHE A 91 -2.81 21.68 1.65
C PHE A 91 -3.66 22.90 1.23
N PHE A 92 -3.11 23.82 0.47
CA PHE A 92 -3.86 24.99 -0.01
C PHE A 92 -5.02 24.63 -0.94
N LYS A 93 -4.91 23.49 -1.67
CA LYS A 93 -6.00 22.94 -2.47
C LYS A 93 -7.04 22.15 -1.67
N GLY A 94 -6.91 22.06 -0.34
CA GLY A 94 -7.81 21.28 0.51
C GLY A 94 -7.66 19.75 0.38
N LEU A 95 -6.69 19.26 -0.41
CA LEU A 95 -6.50 17.83 -0.68
C LEU A 95 -5.81 17.10 0.47
N GLN A 96 -5.05 17.80 1.31
CA GLN A 96 -4.30 17.22 2.42
C GLN A 96 -4.30 18.14 3.64
N LYS A 97 -4.04 17.56 4.81
CA LYS A 97 -3.83 18.34 6.04
C LYS A 97 -2.50 19.09 5.97
N TYR A 98 -2.35 20.11 6.84
CA TYR A 98 -1.14 20.90 6.97
C TYR A 98 0.12 20.02 7.08
N PRO A 99 1.18 20.30 6.29
CA PRO A 99 2.40 19.49 6.27
C PRO A 99 3.12 19.51 7.63
N ARG A 100 3.59 18.35 8.07
CA ARG A 100 4.29 18.20 9.35
C ARG A 100 5.76 17.88 9.15
N PHE A 101 6.60 18.35 10.06
CA PHE A 101 8.01 17.97 10.13
C PHE A 101 8.16 16.46 10.29
N LYS A 102 9.07 15.88 9.53
CA LYS A 102 9.41 14.47 9.60
C LYS A 102 10.43 14.22 10.70
N SER A 103 10.19 13.25 11.57
CA SER A 103 11.13 12.83 12.60
C SER A 103 11.68 11.42 12.35
N LYS A 104 12.90 11.13 12.85
CA LYS A 104 13.49 9.77 12.75
C LYS A 104 12.61 8.69 13.40
N LYS A 105 11.90 9.05 14.48
CA LYS A 105 11.06 8.11 15.25
C LYS A 105 9.70 7.81 14.59
N ARG A 106 9.12 8.78 13.87
CA ARG A 106 7.73 8.72 13.38
C ARG A 106 7.61 8.55 11.87
N SER A 107 8.64 8.94 11.12
CA SER A 107 8.58 8.94 9.66
C SER A 107 9.30 7.73 9.09
N THR A 108 8.69 7.10 8.10
CA THR A 108 9.30 6.04 7.31
C THR A 108 10.55 6.57 6.59
N PRO A 109 11.73 5.96 6.79
CA PRO A 109 12.92 6.32 6.02
C PRO A 109 12.65 6.08 4.53
N LYS A 110 12.81 7.15 3.72
CA LYS A 110 12.60 7.06 2.27
C LYS A 110 13.42 8.11 1.54
N PHE A 111 13.80 7.80 0.31
CA PHE A 111 14.49 8.72 -0.59
C PHE A 111 14.17 8.39 -2.05
N TYR A 112 14.47 9.31 -2.92
CA TYR A 112 14.30 9.21 -4.36
C TYR A 112 15.63 8.86 -5.03
N GLN A 113 15.57 8.17 -6.17
CA GLN A 113 16.68 8.01 -7.10
C GLN A 113 16.32 8.65 -8.44
N ASP A 114 17.32 9.12 -9.15
CA ASP A 114 17.11 9.77 -10.45
C ASP A 114 16.61 8.78 -11.49
N ASN A 115 15.62 9.19 -12.29
CA ASN A 115 14.99 8.35 -13.32
C ASN A 115 15.98 7.87 -14.40
N ILE A 116 16.95 8.74 -14.75
CA ILE A 116 17.90 8.48 -15.85
C ILE A 116 19.09 7.68 -15.33
N LYS A 117 19.52 7.97 -14.10
CA LYS A 117 20.74 7.37 -13.53
C LYS A 117 20.52 6.02 -12.86
N ILE A 118 19.27 5.66 -12.57
CA ILE A 118 18.93 4.34 -12.07
C ILE A 118 19.06 3.32 -13.21
N GLN A 119 19.66 2.17 -12.90
CA GLN A 119 19.78 1.06 -13.84
C GLN A 119 19.39 -0.24 -13.14
N PHE A 120 18.75 -1.12 -13.87
CA PHE A 120 18.40 -2.45 -13.41
C PHE A 120 19.14 -3.51 -14.21
N SER A 121 19.60 -4.54 -13.52
CA SER A 121 19.90 -5.85 -14.09
C SER A 121 18.86 -6.84 -13.59
N ASP A 122 18.86 -8.05 -14.11
CA ASP A 122 17.94 -9.11 -13.69
C ASP A 122 17.92 -9.30 -12.15
N THR A 123 19.08 -9.20 -11.51
CA THR A 123 19.26 -9.50 -10.08
C THR A 123 19.59 -8.31 -9.18
N ARG A 124 19.87 -7.12 -9.77
CA ARG A 124 20.36 -5.97 -9.01
C ARG A 124 19.84 -4.64 -9.56
N VAL A 125 19.87 -3.63 -8.70
CA VAL A 125 19.63 -2.23 -9.05
C VAL A 125 20.86 -1.39 -8.74
N LYS A 126 21.23 -0.48 -9.63
CA LYS A 126 22.34 0.46 -9.47
C LYS A 126 21.83 1.79 -8.95
N PHE A 127 22.38 2.25 -7.83
CA PHE A 127 22.08 3.55 -7.24
C PHE A 127 23.21 4.55 -7.50
N GLU A 128 22.81 5.80 -7.71
CA GLU A 128 23.74 6.91 -7.86
C GLU A 128 24.45 7.22 -6.54
N GLY A 129 25.77 7.45 -6.59
CA GLY A 129 26.55 8.02 -5.49
C GLY A 129 26.83 7.09 -4.30
N PHE A 130 26.59 5.79 -4.41
CA PHE A 130 26.90 4.84 -3.31
C PHE A 130 28.38 4.44 -3.28
N SER A 131 29.07 4.45 -4.41
CA SER A 131 30.49 4.14 -4.48
C SER A 131 31.34 5.38 -4.20
N SER A 132 32.48 5.21 -3.54
CA SER A 132 33.50 6.25 -3.36
C SER A 132 34.18 6.53 -4.71
N SER A 133 34.49 7.82 -4.98
CA SER A 133 35.29 8.25 -6.12
C SER A 133 36.81 7.99 -5.91
N ARG A 134 37.25 7.75 -4.66
CA ARG A 134 38.66 7.51 -4.35
C ARG A 134 39.11 6.15 -4.83
N LYS A 135 40.15 6.10 -5.68
CA LYS A 135 40.69 4.89 -6.29
C LYS A 135 41.08 3.79 -5.28
N ALA A 136 41.56 4.16 -4.09
CA ALA A 136 42.00 3.26 -3.05
C ALA A 136 40.87 2.48 -2.34
N ASN A 137 39.63 2.98 -2.35
CA ASN A 137 38.49 2.36 -1.63
C ASN A 137 37.28 2.16 -2.56
N LYS A 138 37.49 1.68 -3.78
CA LYS A 138 36.41 1.35 -4.73
C LYS A 138 35.60 0.13 -4.28
N GLN A 139 34.85 0.27 -3.20
CA GLN A 139 33.78 -0.68 -2.94
C GLN A 139 32.68 -0.48 -3.97
N LYS A 140 32.38 -1.52 -4.75
CA LYS A 140 31.28 -1.52 -5.74
C LYS A 140 29.91 -1.52 -5.03
N LEU A 141 29.63 -0.48 -4.24
CA LEU A 141 28.40 -0.37 -3.43
C LEU A 141 27.17 0.01 -4.26
N ASN A 142 27.36 0.50 -5.48
CA ASN A 142 26.27 1.00 -6.32
C ASN A 142 25.22 -0.07 -6.66
N TRP A 143 25.62 -1.33 -6.83
CA TRP A 143 24.76 -2.41 -7.22
C TRP A 143 24.18 -3.15 -6.01
N VAL A 144 22.91 -2.86 -5.68
CA VAL A 144 22.17 -3.50 -4.58
C VAL A 144 21.36 -4.67 -5.13
N ARG A 145 21.40 -5.81 -4.45
CA ARG A 145 20.68 -7.03 -4.84
C ARG A 145 19.16 -6.87 -4.67
N LEU A 146 18.41 -7.37 -5.64
CA LEU A 146 16.97 -7.55 -5.60
C LEU A 146 16.64 -8.93 -5.00
N ALA A 147 15.55 -9.02 -4.25
CA ALA A 147 15.06 -10.29 -3.72
C ALA A 147 14.25 -11.08 -4.76
N GLU A 148 13.68 -10.39 -5.74
CA GLU A 148 12.89 -10.98 -6.82
C GLU A 148 13.61 -10.64 -8.14
N HIS A 149 13.87 -11.65 -8.96
CA HIS A 149 14.60 -11.52 -10.23
C HIS A 149 13.60 -11.37 -11.39
N GLY A 150 14.02 -10.69 -12.47
CA GLY A 150 13.24 -10.55 -13.71
C GLY A 150 11.94 -9.76 -13.60
N ARG A 151 11.59 -9.26 -12.41
CA ARG A 151 10.30 -8.59 -12.19
C ARG A 151 10.26 -7.16 -12.71
N ILE A 152 11.39 -6.47 -12.72
CA ILE A 152 11.53 -5.13 -13.28
C ILE A 152 12.22 -5.28 -14.62
N PRO A 153 11.62 -4.88 -15.75
CA PRO A 153 12.27 -4.92 -17.06
C PRO A 153 13.59 -4.16 -17.04
N THR A 154 14.63 -4.71 -17.66
CA THR A 154 15.97 -4.11 -17.69
C THR A 154 16.13 -3.04 -18.76
N ASP A 155 15.31 -3.12 -19.81
CA ASP A 155 15.27 -2.17 -20.91
C ASP A 155 13.92 -1.44 -20.94
N ALA A 156 13.76 -0.49 -20.02
CA ALA A 156 12.53 0.26 -19.88
C ALA A 156 12.79 1.70 -19.39
N LYS A 157 11.86 2.58 -19.67
CA LYS A 157 11.83 3.93 -19.10
C LYS A 157 11.32 3.88 -17.66
N TYR A 158 12.20 4.19 -16.73
CA TYR A 158 11.86 4.19 -15.32
C TYR A 158 11.35 5.56 -14.86
N MET A 159 10.25 5.57 -14.12
CA MET A 159 9.65 6.79 -13.61
C MET A 159 9.50 6.73 -12.08
N ASN A 160 9.83 7.85 -11.43
CA ASN A 160 9.66 8.08 -10.00
C ASN A 160 10.19 6.96 -9.07
N PRO A 161 11.45 6.51 -9.22
CA PRO A 161 11.99 5.46 -8.35
C PRO A 161 12.07 5.95 -6.91
N ARG A 162 11.42 5.23 -6.00
CA ARG A 162 11.38 5.54 -4.57
C ARG A 162 11.88 4.37 -3.76
N ILE A 163 12.83 4.63 -2.88
CA ILE A 163 13.35 3.65 -1.94
C ILE A 163 12.75 3.94 -0.56
N SER A 164 12.27 2.92 0.11
CA SER A 164 11.62 3.04 1.43
C SER A 164 11.98 1.86 2.34
N PHE A 165 12.07 2.13 3.65
CA PHE A 165 12.33 1.12 4.67
C PHE A 165 11.08 0.90 5.52
N ASP A 166 10.57 -0.33 5.58
CA ASP A 166 9.35 -0.66 6.31
C ASP A 166 9.57 -1.04 7.78
N GLY A 167 10.80 -0.87 8.28
CA GLY A 167 11.22 -1.26 9.62
C GLY A 167 11.95 -2.62 9.67
N LEU A 168 11.87 -3.43 8.61
CA LEU A 168 12.59 -4.70 8.46
C LEU A 168 13.41 -4.76 7.18
N HIS A 169 12.84 -4.30 6.07
CA HIS A 169 13.43 -4.45 4.75
C HIS A 169 13.37 -3.13 3.98
N TRP A 170 14.31 -2.96 3.09
CA TRP A 170 14.28 -1.92 2.08
C TRP A 170 13.50 -2.39 0.85
N TRP A 171 12.77 -1.47 0.27
CA TRP A 171 11.96 -1.69 -0.92
C TRP A 171 12.28 -0.62 -1.94
N ILE A 172 12.33 -1.01 -3.20
CA ILE A 172 12.28 -0.09 -4.32
C ILE A 172 10.91 -0.17 -4.96
N SER A 173 10.33 0.97 -5.28
CA SER A 173 9.14 1.10 -6.10
C SER A 173 9.48 1.97 -7.29
N VAL A 174 9.17 1.49 -8.49
CA VAL A 174 9.42 2.19 -9.75
C VAL A 174 8.20 2.03 -10.65
N CYS A 175 7.83 3.10 -11.35
CA CYS A 175 6.80 3.04 -12.37
C CYS A 175 7.47 2.73 -13.73
N VAL A 176 6.86 1.80 -14.46
CA VAL A 176 7.29 1.33 -15.76
C VAL A 176 6.08 1.34 -16.70
N GLU A 177 6.30 1.73 -17.93
CA GLU A 177 5.29 1.70 -18.98
C GLU A 177 5.27 0.32 -19.65
N PHE A 178 4.09 -0.25 -19.76
CA PHE A 178 3.83 -1.51 -20.46
C PHE A 178 2.89 -1.26 -21.63
N PRO A 179 3.00 -2.04 -22.70
CA PRO A 179 2.00 -2.00 -23.77
C PRO A 179 0.62 -2.39 -23.20
N ASP A 180 -0.41 -1.81 -23.78
CA ASP A 180 -1.78 -2.19 -23.47
C ASP A 180 -2.09 -3.51 -24.18
N CYS A 181 -2.40 -4.55 -23.43
CA CYS A 181 -2.82 -5.84 -23.97
C CYS A 181 -4.33 -5.97 -23.77
N LYS A 182 -5.09 -5.94 -24.85
CA LYS A 182 -6.50 -6.34 -24.81
C LYS A 182 -6.56 -7.88 -24.93
N GLU A 183 -7.15 -8.51 -23.94
CA GLU A 183 -7.38 -9.96 -23.96
C GLU A 183 -8.77 -10.26 -24.55
N ASN A 184 -8.94 -11.40 -25.17
CA ASN A 184 -10.27 -11.91 -25.55
C ASN A 184 -11.01 -12.31 -24.27
N LEU A 185 -12.15 -11.65 -24.03
CA LEU A 185 -12.98 -11.88 -22.86
C LEU A 185 -14.08 -12.88 -23.18
N ASN A 186 -14.58 -13.59 -22.15
CA ASN A 186 -15.77 -14.43 -22.25
C ASN A 186 -17.03 -13.55 -22.38
N ASN A 187 -18.13 -14.14 -22.87
CA ASN A 187 -19.39 -13.41 -22.95
C ASN A 187 -20.10 -13.25 -21.59
N ASP A 188 -19.74 -14.06 -20.61
CA ASP A 188 -20.36 -14.07 -19.29
C ASP A 188 -19.76 -13.04 -18.34
N GLY A 189 -20.63 -12.45 -17.51
CA GLY A 189 -20.24 -11.60 -16.40
C GLY A 189 -20.24 -12.36 -15.06
N VAL A 190 -19.58 -11.80 -14.06
CA VAL A 190 -19.52 -12.35 -12.69
C VAL A 190 -19.98 -11.32 -11.68
N GLY A 191 -20.99 -11.69 -10.87
CA GLY A 191 -21.37 -10.94 -9.66
C GLY A 191 -20.64 -11.47 -8.43
N ILE A 192 -20.18 -10.60 -7.55
CA ILE A 192 -19.40 -10.97 -6.35
C ILE A 192 -20.00 -10.32 -5.11
N ASP A 193 -20.48 -11.14 -4.19
CA ASP A 193 -20.85 -10.72 -2.83
C ASP A 193 -19.64 -10.81 -1.90
N LEU A 194 -19.40 -9.75 -1.11
CA LEU A 194 -18.27 -9.65 -0.17
C LEU A 194 -18.74 -9.77 1.26
N GLY A 195 -18.17 -10.73 2.01
CA GLY A 195 -18.62 -11.03 3.36
C GLY A 195 -17.52 -11.23 4.41
N ILE A 196 -17.93 -11.29 5.69
CA ILE A 196 -17.04 -11.60 6.82
C ILE A 196 -16.96 -13.12 7.02
N LYS A 197 -18.01 -13.88 6.71
CA LYS A 197 -18.03 -15.35 6.83
C LYS A 197 -17.10 -15.97 5.81
N ASN A 198 -17.32 -15.67 4.56
CA ASN A 198 -16.44 -15.89 3.42
C ASN A 198 -15.89 -14.54 2.97
N LEU A 199 -14.79 -14.52 2.23
CA LEU A 199 -14.23 -13.29 1.66
C LEU A 199 -15.09 -12.82 0.49
N ALA A 200 -15.40 -13.73 -0.41
CA ALA A 200 -16.20 -13.48 -1.60
C ALA A 200 -16.98 -14.73 -2.00
N ILE A 201 -18.20 -14.55 -2.49
CA ILE A 201 -19.02 -15.56 -3.13
C ILE A 201 -19.35 -15.03 -4.52
N CYS A 202 -19.02 -15.82 -5.54
CA CYS A 202 -19.22 -15.46 -6.93
C CYS A 202 -20.46 -16.15 -7.50
N SER A 203 -21.10 -15.51 -8.49
CA SER A 203 -22.27 -16.06 -9.18
C SER A 203 -21.98 -17.30 -10.01
N ASP A 204 -20.71 -17.64 -10.22
CA ASP A 204 -20.21 -18.87 -10.84
C ASP A 204 -19.93 -19.98 -9.81
N GLU A 205 -20.58 -19.95 -8.65
CA GLU A 205 -20.49 -20.89 -7.54
C GLU A 205 -19.14 -20.94 -6.81
N ASN A 206 -18.17 -20.12 -7.20
CA ASN A 206 -16.89 -20.08 -6.52
C ASN A 206 -16.96 -19.34 -5.19
N ILE A 207 -16.49 -20.00 -4.12
CA ILE A 207 -16.51 -19.48 -2.75
C ILE A 207 -15.09 -19.33 -2.23
N TYR A 208 -14.70 -18.10 -1.94
CA TYR A 208 -13.42 -17.76 -1.33
C TYR A 208 -13.56 -17.62 0.19
N LYS A 209 -13.01 -18.58 0.92
CA LYS A 209 -13.11 -18.65 2.38
C LYS A 209 -12.38 -17.50 3.07
N ASN A 210 -12.79 -17.15 4.28
CA ASN A 210 -12.09 -16.17 5.09
C ASN A 210 -10.77 -16.74 5.63
N ILE A 211 -9.63 -16.30 5.08
CA ILE A 211 -8.28 -16.73 5.47
C ILE A 211 -7.97 -16.44 6.95
N ASN A 212 -8.62 -15.42 7.55
CA ASN A 212 -8.41 -15.06 8.94
C ASN A 212 -8.90 -16.13 9.93
N LYS A 213 -9.74 -17.06 9.47
CA LYS A 213 -10.20 -18.23 10.26
C LYS A 213 -9.20 -19.39 10.24
N SER A 214 -8.15 -19.33 9.42
CA SER A 214 -7.14 -20.40 9.33
C SER A 214 -6.35 -20.57 10.63
N GLN A 215 -5.91 -21.81 10.90
CA GLN A 215 -5.10 -22.13 12.09
C GLN A 215 -3.79 -21.34 12.12
N THR A 216 -3.17 -21.13 10.96
CA THR A 216 -1.93 -20.36 10.83
C THR A 216 -2.10 -18.92 11.32
N ILE A 217 -3.16 -18.23 10.86
CA ILE A 217 -3.44 -16.85 11.31
C ILE A 217 -3.79 -16.82 12.79
N LYS A 218 -4.62 -17.75 13.27
CA LYS A 218 -4.96 -17.84 14.70
C LYS A 218 -3.71 -18.01 15.59
N LYS A 219 -2.77 -18.88 15.20
CA LYS A 219 -1.48 -19.07 15.91
C LYS A 219 -0.63 -17.79 15.89
N LEU A 220 -0.53 -17.10 14.75
CA LEU A 220 0.22 -15.85 14.63
C LEU A 220 -0.42 -14.71 15.43
N GLU A 221 -1.74 -14.59 15.44
CA GLU A 221 -2.46 -13.58 16.24
C GLU A 221 -2.28 -13.85 17.76
N LYS A 222 -2.24 -15.12 18.21
CA LYS A 222 -1.92 -15.48 19.60
C LYS A 222 -0.48 -15.08 19.94
N ARG A 223 0.48 -15.35 19.03
CA ARG A 223 1.89 -14.94 19.20
C ARG A 223 2.03 -13.42 19.25
N LYS A 224 1.36 -12.69 18.35
CA LYS A 224 1.31 -11.23 18.34
C LYS A 224 0.88 -10.66 19.68
N ARG A 225 -0.25 -11.13 20.22
CA ARG A 225 -0.77 -10.69 21.52
C ARG A 225 0.21 -10.94 22.68
N ARG A 226 0.89 -12.10 22.70
CA ARG A 226 1.94 -12.41 23.70
C ARG A 226 3.09 -11.42 23.63
N LEU A 227 3.59 -11.14 22.41
CA LEU A 227 4.67 -10.17 22.18
C LEU A 227 4.26 -8.76 22.56
N GLN A 228 3.04 -8.32 22.22
CA GLN A 228 2.52 -7.01 22.62
C GLN A 228 2.49 -6.84 24.15
N ARG A 229 1.96 -7.83 24.87
CA ARG A 229 1.94 -7.81 26.33
C ARG A 229 3.37 -7.80 26.92
N SER A 230 4.31 -8.55 26.33
CA SER A 230 5.72 -8.55 26.74
C SER A 230 6.39 -7.19 26.53
N VAL A 231 6.17 -6.56 25.39
CA VAL A 231 6.69 -5.20 25.09
C VAL A 231 6.12 -4.19 26.07
N SER A 232 4.79 -4.17 26.29
CA SER A 232 4.14 -3.25 27.23
C SER A 232 4.68 -3.38 28.65
N ARG A 233 4.81 -4.62 29.17
CA ARG A 233 5.37 -4.87 30.51
C ARG A 233 6.83 -4.41 30.64
N LYS A 234 7.64 -4.61 29.59
CA LYS A 234 9.04 -4.16 29.58
C LYS A 234 9.14 -2.63 29.58
N TYR A 235 8.27 -1.94 28.83
CA TYR A 235 8.21 -0.47 28.88
C TYR A 235 7.83 0.02 30.30
N LEU A 236 6.80 -0.57 30.93
CA LEU A 236 6.40 -0.19 32.28
C LEU A 236 7.53 -0.37 33.29
N LYS A 237 8.30 -1.48 33.21
CA LYS A 237 9.45 -1.72 34.08
C LYS A 237 10.64 -0.76 33.87
N ASN A 238 10.73 -0.13 32.70
CA ASN A 238 11.79 0.81 32.35
C ASN A 238 11.28 2.26 32.26
N LYS A 239 10.23 2.57 33.01
CA LYS A 239 9.72 3.93 33.15
C LYS A 239 10.57 4.67 34.20
N ILE A 240 11.15 5.81 33.81
CA ILE A 240 11.94 6.69 34.67
C ILE A 240 11.28 8.08 34.60
N GLY A 241 10.65 8.50 35.70
CA GLY A 241 9.85 9.74 35.72
C GLY A 241 8.73 9.71 34.67
N GLY A 242 8.62 10.75 33.86
CA GLY A 242 7.66 10.85 32.75
C GLY A 242 8.09 10.19 31.44
N SER A 243 9.28 9.60 31.36
CA SER A 243 9.85 9.03 30.15
C SER A 243 10.08 7.53 30.24
N TYR A 244 10.29 6.86 29.07
CA TYR A 244 10.60 5.44 29.01
C TYR A 244 11.99 5.22 28.43
N SER A 245 12.85 4.48 29.16
CA SER A 245 14.14 4.04 28.65
C SER A 245 13.96 2.85 27.70
N LYS A 246 14.54 2.91 26.50
CA LYS A 246 14.45 1.86 25.50
C LYS A 246 15.66 0.92 25.57
N THR A 247 15.52 -0.17 26.28
CA THR A 247 16.58 -1.19 26.45
C THR A 247 16.72 -2.05 25.19
N HIS A 248 17.86 -2.74 25.06
CA HIS A 248 18.13 -3.70 23.97
C HIS A 248 17.05 -4.80 23.88
N ASN A 249 16.58 -5.29 25.02
CA ASN A 249 15.52 -6.30 25.08
C ASN A 249 14.16 -5.77 24.57
N ILE A 250 13.85 -4.52 24.81
CA ILE A 250 12.63 -3.88 24.22
C ILE A 250 12.77 -3.86 22.70
N VAL A 251 13.89 -3.38 22.17
CA VAL A 251 14.17 -3.32 20.73
C VAL A 251 14.05 -4.71 20.08
N LYS A 252 14.62 -5.74 20.71
CA LYS A 252 14.53 -7.13 20.26
C LYS A 252 13.08 -7.62 20.16
N HIS A 253 12.27 -7.37 21.18
CA HIS A 253 10.86 -7.80 21.19
C HIS A 253 10.00 -6.99 20.21
N GLU A 254 10.23 -5.69 20.07
CA GLU A 254 9.59 -4.86 19.05
C GLU A 254 9.89 -5.38 17.63
N LYS A 255 11.14 -5.76 17.35
CA LYS A 255 11.53 -6.35 16.07
C LYS A 255 10.83 -7.69 15.81
N LEU A 256 10.68 -8.54 16.85
CA LEU A 256 9.90 -9.78 16.74
C LEU A 256 8.42 -9.51 16.48
N LEU A 257 7.82 -8.54 17.18
CA LEU A 257 6.44 -8.13 16.98
C LEU A 257 6.22 -7.61 15.55
N LEU A 258 7.15 -6.79 15.04
CA LEU A 258 7.13 -6.28 13.69
C LEU A 258 7.17 -7.42 12.66
N LYS A 259 8.06 -8.41 12.84
CA LYS A 259 8.14 -9.60 11.97
C LYS A 259 6.81 -10.37 11.93
N VAL A 260 6.15 -10.54 13.07
CA VAL A 260 4.84 -11.24 13.13
C VAL A 260 3.76 -10.42 12.41
N ASN A 261 3.75 -9.09 12.59
CA ASN A 261 2.82 -8.21 11.89
C ASN A 261 3.01 -8.26 10.36
N HIS A 262 4.27 -8.22 9.88
CA HIS A 262 4.59 -8.37 8.46
C HIS A 262 4.10 -9.70 7.91
N ARG A 263 4.35 -10.80 8.63
CA ARG A 263 3.89 -12.13 8.20
C ARG A 263 2.37 -12.20 8.08
N LEU A 264 1.62 -11.68 9.06
CA LEU A 264 0.16 -11.60 9.00
C LEU A 264 -0.32 -10.77 7.82
N THR A 265 0.28 -9.60 7.60
CA THR A 265 -0.05 -8.73 6.47
C THR A 265 0.25 -9.40 5.13
N ASN A 266 1.39 -10.07 5.01
CA ASN A 266 1.80 -10.73 3.77
C ASN A 266 0.89 -11.91 3.44
N ILE A 267 0.50 -12.74 4.43
CA ILE A 267 -0.45 -13.84 4.21
C ILE A 267 -1.78 -13.30 3.69
N ARG A 268 -2.33 -12.25 4.30
CA ARG A 268 -3.59 -11.62 3.88
C ARG A 268 -3.49 -11.03 2.47
N LYS A 269 -2.44 -10.25 2.22
CA LYS A 269 -2.23 -9.63 0.89
C LYS A 269 -2.02 -10.68 -0.20
N ASN A 270 -1.25 -11.72 0.07
CA ASN A 270 -1.04 -12.80 -0.88
C ASN A 270 -2.35 -13.51 -1.19
N TYR A 271 -3.16 -13.81 -0.18
CA TYR A 271 -4.47 -14.43 -0.38
C TYR A 271 -5.39 -13.55 -1.23
N LEU A 272 -5.51 -12.25 -0.91
CA LEU A 272 -6.29 -11.31 -1.71
C LEU A 272 -5.79 -11.25 -3.16
N ASN A 273 -4.46 -11.22 -3.35
CA ASN A 273 -3.86 -11.17 -4.68
C ASN A 273 -4.14 -12.44 -5.49
N GLN A 274 -4.05 -13.62 -4.87
CA GLN A 274 -4.38 -14.91 -5.52
C GLN A 274 -5.87 -14.96 -5.89
N THR A 275 -6.76 -14.63 -4.95
CA THR A 275 -8.21 -14.62 -5.18
C THR A 275 -8.59 -13.66 -6.32
N THR A 276 -8.13 -12.42 -6.29
CA THR A 276 -8.47 -11.45 -7.34
C THR A 276 -7.82 -11.79 -8.69
N SER A 277 -6.63 -12.41 -8.69
CA SER A 277 -6.02 -12.92 -9.94
C SER A 277 -6.81 -14.08 -10.51
N GLU A 278 -7.26 -15.02 -9.68
CA GLU A 278 -8.06 -16.16 -10.11
C GLU A 278 -9.37 -15.72 -10.75
N ILE A 279 -10.09 -14.79 -10.12
CA ILE A 279 -11.34 -14.22 -10.65
C ILE A 279 -11.10 -13.56 -12.02
N VAL A 280 -10.10 -12.69 -12.11
CA VAL A 280 -9.80 -11.93 -13.34
C VAL A 280 -9.23 -12.81 -14.44
N ASN A 281 -8.50 -13.89 -14.10
CA ASN A 281 -7.94 -14.83 -15.09
C ASN A 281 -8.98 -15.70 -15.78
N ARG A 282 -10.21 -15.77 -15.27
CA ARG A 282 -11.35 -16.37 -15.98
C ARG A 282 -11.85 -15.53 -17.15
N LYS A 283 -11.35 -14.26 -17.24
CA LYS A 283 -11.64 -13.33 -18.33
C LYS A 283 -13.12 -13.04 -18.54
N PRO A 284 -13.90 -12.79 -17.48
CA PRO A 284 -15.29 -12.42 -17.65
C PRO A 284 -15.40 -11.10 -18.40
N ARG A 285 -16.50 -10.86 -19.15
CA ARG A 285 -16.80 -9.60 -19.81
C ARG A 285 -16.86 -8.45 -18.81
N PHE A 286 -17.53 -8.68 -17.69
CA PHE A 286 -17.59 -7.72 -16.57
C PHE A 286 -17.52 -8.44 -15.22
N ILE A 287 -17.15 -7.67 -14.19
CA ILE A 287 -17.26 -8.06 -12.78
C ILE A 287 -18.12 -7.00 -12.08
N CYS A 288 -19.19 -7.45 -11.41
CA CYS A 288 -20.04 -6.56 -10.60
C CYS A 288 -19.85 -6.84 -9.11
N ILE A 289 -19.59 -5.79 -8.34
CA ILE A 289 -19.39 -5.84 -6.87
C ILE A 289 -20.25 -4.80 -6.16
N GLU A 290 -20.48 -4.97 -4.85
CA GLU A 290 -21.19 -4.00 -4.01
C GLU A 290 -20.31 -2.78 -3.65
N ASP A 291 -20.93 -1.58 -3.53
CA ASP A 291 -20.31 -0.40 -2.90
C ASP A 291 -20.38 -0.53 -1.38
N LEU A 292 -19.44 -1.27 -0.79
CA LEU A 292 -19.37 -1.42 0.66
C LEU A 292 -18.89 -0.13 1.36
N ASN A 293 -19.70 0.40 2.27
CA ASN A 293 -19.27 1.50 3.14
C ASN A 293 -18.30 1.01 4.23
N VAL A 294 -17.06 0.66 3.81
CA VAL A 294 -16.04 0.13 4.70
C VAL A 294 -15.74 1.10 5.87
N SER A 295 -15.73 2.41 5.62
CA SER A 295 -15.47 3.41 6.66
C SER A 295 -16.58 3.45 7.72
N GLY A 296 -17.83 3.29 7.31
CA GLY A 296 -18.98 3.16 8.20
C GLY A 296 -18.92 1.86 9.02
N MET A 297 -18.62 0.73 8.36
CA MET A 297 -18.48 -0.58 9.03
C MET A 297 -17.36 -0.57 10.08
N MET A 298 -16.28 0.17 9.85
CA MET A 298 -15.16 0.31 10.78
C MET A 298 -15.51 1.07 12.07
N LYS A 299 -16.59 1.87 12.08
CA LYS A 299 -17.08 2.55 13.28
C LYS A 299 -17.73 1.58 14.29
N ASN A 300 -18.22 0.44 13.81
CA ASN A 300 -18.80 -0.61 14.68
C ASN A 300 -17.66 -1.37 15.40
N ARG A 301 -17.56 -1.22 16.73
CA ARG A 301 -16.51 -1.82 17.56
C ARG A 301 -16.46 -3.35 17.47
N HIS A 302 -17.59 -4.01 17.27
CA HIS A 302 -17.67 -5.48 17.19
C HIS A 302 -17.19 -6.02 15.84
N LEU A 303 -17.38 -5.27 14.77
CA LEU A 303 -17.05 -5.69 13.39
C LEU A 303 -15.74 -5.10 12.88
N SER A 304 -15.28 -3.97 13.40
CA SER A 304 -14.14 -3.21 12.88
C SER A 304 -12.88 -4.06 12.65
N LYS A 305 -12.55 -4.93 13.60
CA LYS A 305 -11.39 -5.83 13.47
C LYS A 305 -11.58 -6.87 12.37
N ALA A 306 -12.78 -7.42 12.21
CA ALA A 306 -13.08 -8.40 11.17
C ALA A 306 -13.04 -7.75 9.79
N VAL A 307 -13.67 -6.58 9.64
CA VAL A 307 -13.67 -5.77 8.41
C VAL A 307 -12.25 -5.36 8.02
N GLN A 308 -11.45 -4.83 8.97
CA GLN A 308 -10.06 -4.48 8.72
C GLN A 308 -9.22 -5.68 8.26
N ASN A 309 -9.43 -6.85 8.87
CA ASN A 309 -8.67 -8.05 8.54
C ASN A 309 -9.07 -8.68 7.21
N GLN A 310 -10.31 -8.49 6.74
CA GLN A 310 -10.77 -8.94 5.41
C GLN A 310 -10.12 -8.13 4.29
N GLY A 311 -9.94 -6.81 4.49
CA GLY A 311 -9.28 -5.96 3.53
C GLY A 311 -10.12 -5.66 2.29
N PHE A 312 -11.43 -5.44 2.43
CA PHE A 312 -12.38 -5.16 1.33
C PHE A 312 -11.90 -4.03 0.41
N PHE A 313 -11.36 -2.94 0.97
CA PHE A 313 -10.80 -1.86 0.17
C PHE A 313 -9.63 -2.32 -0.71
N GLU A 314 -8.73 -3.14 -0.17
CA GLU A 314 -7.61 -3.70 -0.92
C GLU A 314 -8.08 -4.69 -2.00
N PHE A 315 -9.11 -5.47 -1.70
CA PHE A 315 -9.74 -6.38 -2.66
C PHE A 315 -10.33 -5.61 -3.85
N HIS A 316 -11.14 -4.59 -3.59
CA HIS A 316 -11.71 -3.71 -4.61
C HIS A 316 -10.61 -3.08 -5.47
N LYS A 317 -9.60 -2.46 -4.82
CA LYS A 317 -8.48 -1.83 -5.53
C LYS A 317 -7.70 -2.81 -6.40
N GLN A 318 -7.56 -4.08 -5.95
CA GLN A 318 -6.87 -5.09 -6.74
C GLN A 318 -7.71 -5.55 -7.94
N LEU A 319 -9.02 -5.66 -7.80
CA LEU A 319 -9.90 -5.90 -8.95
C LEU A 319 -9.82 -4.75 -9.95
N GLU A 320 -9.92 -3.50 -9.48
CA GLU A 320 -9.90 -2.30 -10.33
C GLU A 320 -8.68 -2.30 -11.28
N TYR A 321 -7.45 -2.38 -10.75
CA TYR A 321 -6.28 -2.34 -11.62
C TYR A 321 -6.10 -3.61 -12.47
N LYS A 322 -6.51 -4.79 -11.97
CA LYS A 322 -6.40 -6.05 -12.74
C LYS A 322 -7.44 -6.12 -13.85
N CYS A 323 -8.64 -5.63 -13.62
CA CYS A 323 -9.67 -5.51 -14.64
C CYS A 323 -9.23 -4.54 -15.73
N ASN A 324 -8.73 -3.36 -15.34
CA ASN A 324 -8.16 -2.40 -16.29
C ASN A 324 -7.01 -3.00 -17.12
N ASP A 325 -6.16 -3.83 -16.50
CA ASP A 325 -5.05 -4.51 -17.19
C ASP A 325 -5.52 -5.45 -18.30
N LYS A 326 -6.69 -6.04 -18.17
CA LYS A 326 -7.23 -7.06 -19.10
C LYS A 326 -8.39 -6.56 -19.95
N GLY A 327 -8.83 -5.33 -19.76
CA GLY A 327 -9.99 -4.77 -20.46
C GLY A 327 -11.35 -5.27 -19.93
N ILE A 328 -11.38 -5.85 -18.72
CA ILE A 328 -12.61 -6.29 -18.05
C ILE A 328 -13.32 -5.07 -17.47
N GLN A 329 -14.62 -4.95 -17.68
CA GLN A 329 -15.41 -3.88 -17.09
C GLN A 329 -15.69 -4.18 -15.61
N LEU A 330 -15.22 -3.31 -14.69
CA LEU A 330 -15.57 -3.39 -13.27
C LEU A 330 -16.77 -2.48 -13.01
N ILE A 331 -17.89 -3.07 -12.60
CA ILE A 331 -19.14 -2.39 -12.28
C ILE A 331 -19.30 -2.40 -10.76
N VAL A 332 -19.58 -1.25 -10.17
CA VAL A 332 -19.90 -1.11 -8.76
C VAL A 332 -21.39 -0.85 -8.63
N ALA A 333 -22.12 -1.77 -8.02
CA ALA A 333 -23.56 -1.63 -7.82
C ALA A 333 -23.88 -0.48 -6.88
N ASP A 334 -25.04 0.13 -7.04
CA ASP A 334 -25.53 1.16 -6.13
C ASP A 334 -25.52 0.66 -4.68
N ARG A 335 -25.13 1.54 -3.76
CA ARG A 335 -25.01 1.22 -2.32
C ARG A 335 -26.28 0.68 -1.71
N PHE A 336 -27.41 1.11 -2.19
CA PHE A 336 -28.74 0.74 -1.67
C PHE A 336 -29.42 -0.34 -2.51
N TYR A 337 -28.72 -0.89 -3.51
CA TYR A 337 -29.23 -2.01 -4.28
C TYR A 337 -29.46 -3.22 -3.36
N PRO A 338 -30.70 -3.76 -3.30
CA PRO A 338 -31.08 -4.78 -2.33
C PRO A 338 -30.61 -6.18 -2.76
N SER A 339 -29.31 -6.34 -3.08
CA SER A 339 -28.72 -7.57 -3.62
C SER A 339 -29.13 -8.83 -2.86
N SER A 340 -29.10 -8.81 -1.54
CA SER A 340 -29.43 -9.93 -0.67
C SER A 340 -30.93 -10.10 -0.38
N LYS A 341 -31.76 -9.09 -0.68
CA LYS A 341 -33.24 -9.12 -0.43
C LYS A 341 -34.06 -9.39 -1.68
N LEU A 342 -33.50 -9.25 -2.86
CA LEU A 342 -34.14 -9.46 -4.15
C LEU A 342 -34.13 -10.96 -4.47
N CYS A 343 -35.25 -11.51 -4.90
CA CYS A 343 -35.32 -12.87 -5.43
C CYS A 343 -34.71 -12.91 -6.84
N SER A 344 -33.67 -13.71 -7.04
CA SER A 344 -33.04 -13.86 -8.36
C SER A 344 -33.93 -14.55 -9.38
N TYR A 345 -35.03 -15.21 -8.95
CA TYR A 345 -35.96 -15.93 -9.82
C TYR A 345 -37.15 -15.07 -10.22
N CYS A 346 -37.87 -14.47 -9.26
CA CYS A 346 -39.11 -13.75 -9.55
C CYS A 346 -39.03 -12.24 -9.35
N GLY A 347 -37.89 -11.68 -8.91
CA GLY A 347 -37.71 -10.25 -8.69
C GLY A 347 -38.41 -9.68 -7.43
N ASN A 348 -39.10 -10.50 -6.63
CA ASN A 348 -39.76 -10.00 -5.41
C ASN A 348 -38.74 -9.62 -4.34
N ILE A 349 -39.03 -8.51 -3.60
CA ILE A 349 -38.14 -8.00 -2.54
C ILE A 349 -38.66 -8.41 -1.18
N LYS A 350 -37.93 -9.25 -0.47
CA LYS A 350 -38.22 -9.67 0.91
C LYS A 350 -37.78 -8.61 1.90
N LYS A 351 -38.73 -7.82 2.42
CA LYS A 351 -38.46 -6.68 3.33
C LYS A 351 -38.01 -7.14 4.73
N ASP A 352 -38.54 -8.24 5.23
CA ASP A 352 -38.37 -8.80 6.57
C ASP A 352 -37.11 -9.66 6.75
N LEU A 353 -36.27 -9.80 5.72
CA LEU A 353 -35.04 -10.59 5.77
C LEU A 353 -34.06 -10.02 6.81
N LYS A 354 -33.74 -10.81 7.84
CA LYS A 354 -32.81 -10.44 8.90
C LYS A 354 -31.36 -10.73 8.50
N LEU A 355 -30.41 -10.01 9.10
CA LEU A 355 -28.97 -10.24 8.89
C LEU A 355 -28.50 -11.64 9.38
N SER A 356 -29.23 -12.23 10.32
CA SER A 356 -28.99 -13.59 10.83
C SER A 356 -29.36 -14.68 9.84
N ASP A 357 -30.31 -14.40 8.94
CA ASP A 357 -30.85 -15.39 8.02
C ASP A 357 -29.79 -15.75 6.96
N ARG A 358 -29.51 -17.02 6.80
CA ARG A 358 -28.51 -17.54 5.88
C ARG A 358 -29.12 -18.14 4.63
N ILE A 359 -30.36 -18.58 4.73
CA ILE A 359 -31.12 -19.13 3.63
C ILE A 359 -32.19 -18.12 3.25
N TYR A 360 -32.19 -17.73 2.00
CA TYR A 360 -33.25 -16.94 1.41
C TYR A 360 -34.40 -17.88 0.98
N ARG A 361 -35.62 -17.56 1.38
CA ARG A 361 -36.85 -18.29 1.00
C ARG A 361 -37.84 -17.30 0.43
N CYS A 362 -38.29 -17.54 -0.79
CA CYS A 362 -39.25 -16.71 -1.48
C CYS A 362 -40.63 -17.43 -1.58
N GLU A 363 -41.69 -16.66 -1.63
CA GLU A 363 -43.05 -17.17 -1.86
C GLU A 363 -43.19 -17.90 -3.22
N CYS A 364 -42.33 -17.58 -4.21
CA CYS A 364 -42.28 -18.27 -5.49
C CYS A 364 -41.65 -19.69 -5.40
N GLY A 365 -41.26 -20.16 -4.20
CA GLY A 365 -40.64 -21.47 -4.00
C GLY A 365 -39.11 -21.45 -4.05
N ASN A 366 -38.46 -20.34 -4.42
CA ASN A 366 -36.98 -20.24 -4.45
C ASN A 366 -36.39 -20.33 -3.04
N VAL A 367 -35.51 -21.33 -2.83
CA VAL A 367 -34.78 -21.56 -1.59
C VAL A 367 -33.29 -21.65 -1.89
N ILE A 368 -32.50 -20.66 -1.45
CA ILE A 368 -31.09 -20.51 -1.84
C ILE A 368 -30.25 -19.92 -0.70
N ASP A 369 -28.91 -20.14 -0.68
CA ASP A 369 -28.02 -19.41 0.22
C ASP A 369 -28.11 -17.90 -0.08
N ARG A 370 -28.29 -17.08 0.97
CA ARG A 370 -28.50 -15.63 0.84
C ARG A 370 -27.33 -14.91 0.17
N ASP A 371 -26.11 -15.29 0.52
CA ASP A 371 -24.91 -14.64 0.02
C ASP A 371 -24.68 -15.05 -1.46
N PHE A 372 -25.04 -16.30 -1.84
CA PHE A 372 -25.05 -16.73 -3.23
C PHE A 372 -26.15 -16.03 -4.04
N GLN A 373 -27.37 -15.91 -3.49
CA GLN A 373 -28.45 -15.10 -4.07
C GLN A 373 -27.98 -13.67 -4.38
N ALA A 374 -27.26 -13.03 -3.46
CA ALA A 374 -26.74 -11.69 -3.64
C ALA A 374 -25.76 -11.63 -4.83
N SER A 375 -24.90 -12.63 -4.99
CA SER A 375 -23.98 -12.69 -6.14
C SER A 375 -24.69 -12.82 -7.49
N LEU A 376 -25.78 -13.61 -7.56
CA LEU A 376 -26.62 -13.72 -8.76
C LEU A 376 -27.29 -12.40 -9.11
N ASN A 377 -27.83 -11.70 -8.12
CA ASN A 377 -28.46 -10.39 -8.31
C ASN A 377 -27.42 -9.34 -8.73
N LEU A 378 -26.20 -9.38 -8.22
CA LEU A 378 -25.10 -8.51 -8.67
C LEU A 378 -24.71 -8.81 -10.12
N LYS A 379 -24.69 -10.09 -10.54
CA LYS A 379 -24.48 -10.45 -11.95
C LYS A 379 -25.59 -9.83 -12.82
N ALA A 380 -26.86 -10.03 -12.46
CA ALA A 380 -28.00 -9.48 -13.19
C ALA A 380 -28.01 -7.94 -13.21
N TYR A 381 -27.55 -7.29 -12.13
CA TYR A 381 -27.32 -5.85 -12.10
C TYR A 381 -26.24 -5.46 -13.11
N GLY A 382 -25.10 -6.15 -13.10
CA GLY A 382 -24.00 -5.89 -14.01
C GLY A 382 -24.40 -6.02 -15.48
N GLU A 383 -25.22 -6.98 -15.84
CA GLU A 383 -25.72 -7.21 -17.21
C GLU A 383 -26.49 -6.01 -17.77
N LYS A 384 -27.17 -5.23 -16.91
CA LYS A 384 -27.87 -4.01 -17.31
C LYS A 384 -26.96 -2.84 -17.67
N PHE A 385 -25.72 -2.83 -17.13
CA PHE A 385 -24.77 -1.72 -17.27
C PHE A 385 -23.51 -2.13 -18.05
N ALA A 386 -23.34 -3.40 -18.39
CA ALA A 386 -22.24 -3.88 -19.20
C ALA A 386 -22.44 -3.44 -20.65
N SER A 387 -21.44 -2.75 -21.18
CA SER A 387 -21.35 -2.30 -22.59
C SER A 387 -20.73 -3.37 -23.49
#